data_a52fa4ab64fb32ec8926237283451305
#
_entry.id   a52fa4ab64fb32ec8926237283451305
#
_cell.length_a   1.000
_cell.length_b   1.000
_cell.length_c   1.000
_cell.angle_alpha   90.00
_cell.angle_beta   90.00
_cell.angle_gamma   90.00
#
_symmetry.space_group_name_H-M   'P 1'
#
loop_
_entity.id
_entity.type
_entity.pdbx_description
1 polymer ?
#
loop_
_entity_poly.entity_id
_entity_poly.type
_entity_poly.pdbx_seq_one_letter_code
_entity_poly.pdbx_strand_id
1 'polypeptide(L)'
;MKKYLIFAAATFMCLTACAQNSKKMNENKTLIAWFSWSGNTEAVVNHIAEVTGADTFRIEREKPYPEQYDPCTVDAKQEVDNNVFPAIKGLPENFGQYETVIVAVPVWWYTAPMPVRTFLEKSGLDWSGKTVIPLCTAYTAEYNTLKDIVKATPDAEHLEGLAVITTKMNGEDIDKKFPQIDAWLKKLNL
;
A
#
# COMPACT_ATOMS: atom_id res chain seq x y z
N MET A 1 1.22 19.41 -82.20
CA MET A 1 0.93 20.64 -81.41
C MET A 1 0.53 20.27 -79.99
N LYS A 2 1.39 20.61 -79.10
CA LYS A 2 1.11 21.29 -77.80
C LYS A 2 0.22 20.50 -76.87
N LYS A 3 0.80 20.01 -75.73
CA LYS A 3 0.97 20.67 -74.43
C LYS A 3 -0.25 20.38 -73.55
N TYR A 4 -0.17 20.01 -72.33
CA TYR A 4 0.44 20.29 -71.08
C TYR A 4 0.14 19.12 -70.11
N LEU A 5 1.04 18.56 -69.40
CA LEU A 5 1.70 19.02 -68.18
C LEU A 5 0.76 19.11 -66.96
N ILE A 6 1.09 18.32 -66.04
CA ILE A 6 1.64 18.69 -64.70
C ILE A 6 0.66 18.60 -63.55
N PHE A 7 1.20 17.97 -62.53
CA PHE A 7 1.05 18.15 -61.10
C PHE A 7 -0.21 17.61 -60.40
N ALA A 8 0.02 16.56 -59.65
CA ALA A 8 -0.30 16.51 -58.25
C ALA A 8 0.46 15.36 -57.56
N ALA A 9 1.71 15.56 -57.35
CA ALA A 9 2.42 14.87 -56.26
C ALA A 9 2.36 15.80 -55.05
N ALA A 10 2.39 15.26 -53.86
CA ALA A 10 2.44 15.89 -52.56
C ALA A 10 1.07 16.20 -51.92
N THR A 11 0.61 15.28 -51.10
CA THR A 11 0.24 15.53 -49.70
C THR A 11 -0.28 14.22 -49.08
N PHE A 12 0.62 13.33 -48.76
CA PHE A 12 0.28 12.22 -47.85
C PHE A 12 1.47 11.96 -46.93
N MET A 13 1.77 12.97 -46.12
CA MET A 13 2.76 12.79 -45.09
C MET A 13 2.42 13.78 -43.96
N CYS A 14 1.60 13.34 -42.99
CA CYS A 14 1.50 13.87 -41.64
C CYS A 14 0.29 13.29 -40.89
N LEU A 15 0.26 11.99 -40.64
CA LEU A 15 -0.72 11.40 -39.70
C LEU A 15 -0.15 10.18 -38.94
N THR A 16 1.13 10.11 -38.70
CA THR A 16 1.71 9.00 -37.92
C THR A 16 2.47 9.46 -36.65
N ALA A 17 2.23 10.69 -36.17
CA ALA A 17 2.95 11.21 -34.99
C ALA A 17 2.09 11.32 -33.71
N CYS A 18 0.83 10.92 -33.72
CA CYS A 18 -0.05 11.02 -32.54
C CYS A 18 -0.38 9.69 -31.84
N ALA A 19 0.22 8.59 -32.25
CA ALA A 19 -0.10 7.27 -31.67
C ALA A 19 0.99 6.68 -30.77
N GLN A 20 2.00 7.44 -30.36
CA GLN A 20 3.12 6.90 -29.56
C GLN A 20 3.18 7.45 -28.13
N ASN A 21 2.18 8.21 -27.66
CA ASN A 21 2.23 8.78 -26.33
C ASN A 21 1.19 8.21 -25.33
N SER A 22 0.54 7.11 -25.69
CA SER A 22 -0.45 6.47 -24.79
C SER A 22 -0.04 5.09 -24.27
N LYS A 23 1.26 4.74 -24.32
CA LYS A 23 1.75 3.43 -23.86
C LYS A 23 2.85 3.52 -22.82
N LYS A 24 2.71 4.45 -21.89
CA LYS A 24 3.56 4.50 -20.67
C LYS A 24 2.69 4.74 -19.45
N MET A 25 1.62 3.97 -19.35
CA MET A 25 0.84 3.85 -18.13
C MET A 25 0.90 2.41 -17.69
N ASN A 26 1.50 2.21 -16.52
CA ASN A 26 1.37 1.04 -15.68
C ASN A 26 2.35 -0.12 -15.90
N GLU A 27 3.64 0.13 -15.69
CA GLU A 27 4.60 -0.98 -15.63
C GLU A 27 4.80 -1.54 -14.22
N ASN A 28 4.38 -0.87 -13.13
CA ASN A 28 4.50 -1.44 -11.78
C ASN A 28 3.26 -1.11 -10.95
N LYS A 29 2.27 -2.02 -10.97
CA LYS A 29 1.10 -1.85 -10.12
C LYS A 29 1.47 -1.99 -8.65
N THR A 30 1.18 -0.94 -7.90
CA THR A 30 1.37 -0.89 -6.45
C THR A 30 0.03 -1.06 -5.73
N LEU A 31 0.01 -1.92 -4.74
CA LEU A 31 -1.10 -2.07 -3.80
C LEU A 31 -0.68 -1.54 -2.43
N ILE A 32 -1.56 -0.80 -1.76
CA ILE A 32 -1.42 -0.51 -0.33
C ILE A 32 -2.41 -1.40 0.41
N ALA A 33 -1.91 -2.47 1.03
CA ALA A 33 -2.70 -3.31 1.93
C ALA A 33 -2.60 -2.73 3.35
N TRP A 34 -3.73 -2.38 3.98
CA TRP A 34 -3.68 -1.59 5.19
C TRP A 34 -4.75 -1.95 6.22
N PHE A 35 -4.41 -1.68 7.49
CA PHE A 35 -5.33 -1.77 8.62
C PHE A 35 -5.28 -0.48 9.43
N SER A 36 -6.43 0.00 9.87
CA SER A 36 -6.53 1.17 10.77
C SER A 36 -7.76 1.00 11.67
N TRP A 37 -7.61 1.39 12.94
CA TRP A 37 -8.72 1.44 13.90
C TRP A 37 -9.10 2.89 14.26
N SER A 38 -8.11 3.73 14.53
CA SER A 38 -8.32 5.11 14.97
C SER A 38 -8.15 6.17 13.87
N GLY A 39 -7.90 5.76 12.61
CA GLY A 39 -7.77 6.67 11.48
C GLY A 39 -6.33 7.10 11.16
N ASN A 40 -5.34 6.94 12.04
CA ASN A 40 -3.98 7.39 11.79
C ASN A 40 -3.35 6.74 10.56
N THR A 41 -3.40 5.40 10.48
CA THR A 41 -2.86 4.66 9.32
C THR A 41 -3.66 4.97 8.05
N GLU A 42 -4.98 5.10 8.16
CA GLU A 42 -5.86 5.46 7.05
C GLU A 42 -5.47 6.81 6.44
N ALA A 43 -5.21 7.83 7.25
CA ALA A 43 -4.79 9.15 6.77
C ALA A 43 -3.44 9.08 6.02
N VAL A 44 -2.47 8.29 6.51
CA VAL A 44 -1.20 8.03 5.81
C VAL A 44 -1.45 7.33 4.46
N VAL A 45 -2.28 6.29 4.46
CA VAL A 45 -2.61 5.53 3.24
C VAL A 45 -3.28 6.40 2.19
N ASN A 46 -4.24 7.21 2.59
CA ASN A 46 -4.93 8.13 1.68
C ASN A 46 -3.95 9.10 1.02
N HIS A 47 -3.02 9.67 1.79
CA HIS A 47 -1.99 10.55 1.25
C HIS A 47 -1.07 9.81 0.26
N ILE A 48 -0.58 8.61 0.60
CA ILE A 48 0.27 7.82 -0.31
C ILE A 48 -0.49 7.46 -1.59
N ALA A 49 -1.74 7.03 -1.49
CA ALA A 49 -2.56 6.69 -2.64
C ALA A 49 -2.80 7.91 -3.56
N GLU A 50 -3.04 9.10 -2.98
CA GLU A 50 -3.19 10.34 -3.74
C GLU A 50 -1.92 10.71 -4.50
N VAL A 51 -0.75 10.60 -3.87
CA VAL A 51 0.54 10.97 -4.47
C VAL A 51 1.00 9.98 -5.53
N THR A 52 0.79 8.67 -5.29
CA THR A 52 1.35 7.60 -6.14
C THR A 52 0.35 7.02 -7.15
N GLY A 53 -0.95 7.20 -6.94
CA GLY A 53 -1.99 6.53 -7.71
C GLY A 53 -2.11 5.02 -7.41
N ALA A 54 -1.54 4.55 -6.30
CA ALA A 54 -1.60 3.14 -5.89
C ALA A 54 -3.02 2.70 -5.54
N ASP A 55 -3.36 1.46 -5.88
CA ASP A 55 -4.61 0.83 -5.45
C ASP A 55 -4.57 0.57 -3.93
N THR A 56 -5.72 0.55 -3.27
CA THR A 56 -5.78 0.30 -1.83
C THR A 56 -6.65 -0.91 -1.49
N PHE A 57 -6.26 -1.66 -0.47
CA PHE A 57 -7.05 -2.75 0.10
C PHE A 57 -7.06 -2.66 1.62
N ARG A 58 -8.24 -2.41 2.19
CA ARG A 58 -8.41 -2.38 3.65
C ARG A 58 -8.52 -3.79 4.20
N ILE A 59 -7.61 -4.17 5.08
CA ILE A 59 -7.69 -5.42 5.83
C ILE A 59 -8.69 -5.21 6.96
N GLU A 60 -9.78 -5.95 6.93
CA GLU A 60 -10.83 -5.86 7.95
C GLU A 60 -11.01 -7.20 8.65
N ARG A 61 -11.08 -7.16 9.98
CA ARG A 61 -11.51 -8.32 10.77
C ARG A 61 -12.98 -8.62 10.50
N GLU A 62 -13.33 -9.88 10.29
CA GLU A 62 -14.72 -10.29 10.02
C GLU A 62 -15.65 -9.86 11.16
N LYS A 63 -15.26 -10.12 12.41
CA LYS A 63 -15.89 -9.56 13.59
C LYS A 63 -15.14 -8.28 14.01
N PRO A 64 -15.70 -7.07 13.82
CA PRO A 64 -15.01 -5.84 14.16
C PRO A 64 -14.54 -5.79 15.61
N TYR A 65 -13.44 -5.08 15.86
CA TYR A 65 -13.05 -4.74 17.23
C TYR A 65 -14.06 -3.79 17.87
N PRO A 66 -14.16 -3.78 19.20
CA PRO A 66 -14.93 -2.77 19.92
C PRO A 66 -14.52 -1.34 19.52
N GLU A 67 -15.50 -0.43 19.49
CA GLU A 67 -15.25 0.99 19.22
C GLU A 67 -14.57 1.70 20.39
N GLN A 68 -14.76 1.20 21.61
CA GLN A 68 -14.14 1.73 22.80
C GLN A 68 -12.70 1.24 22.92
N TYR A 69 -11.80 2.14 23.34
CA TYR A 69 -10.37 1.87 23.40
C TYR A 69 -10.01 0.69 24.30
N ASP A 70 -10.48 0.70 25.57
CA ASP A 70 -10.10 -0.33 26.55
C ASP A 70 -10.54 -1.74 26.12
N PRO A 71 -11.81 -2.00 25.74
CA PRO A 71 -12.21 -3.31 25.22
C PRO A 71 -11.44 -3.71 23.95
N CYS A 72 -11.16 -2.78 23.02
CA CYS A 72 -10.38 -3.05 21.84
C CYS A 72 -8.96 -3.52 22.20
N THR A 73 -8.31 -2.84 23.15
CA THR A 73 -6.94 -3.21 23.58
C THR A 73 -6.91 -4.56 24.26
N VAL A 74 -7.94 -4.93 25.02
CA VAL A 74 -8.07 -6.26 25.64
C VAL A 74 -8.21 -7.36 24.59
N ASP A 75 -9.13 -7.18 23.63
CA ASP A 75 -9.33 -8.15 22.54
C ASP A 75 -8.03 -8.36 21.75
N ALA A 76 -7.39 -7.24 21.34
CA ALA A 76 -6.15 -7.29 20.60
C ALA A 76 -5.01 -7.97 21.37
N LYS A 77 -4.93 -7.73 22.69
CA LYS A 77 -3.93 -8.38 23.54
C LYS A 77 -4.15 -9.87 23.63
N GLN A 78 -5.38 -10.31 23.80
CA GLN A 78 -5.72 -11.74 23.84
C GLN A 78 -5.34 -12.45 22.54
N GLU A 79 -5.54 -11.81 21.38
CA GLU A 79 -5.12 -12.37 20.10
C GLU A 79 -3.59 -12.54 20.02
N VAL A 80 -2.83 -11.52 20.43
CA VAL A 80 -1.37 -11.57 20.44
C VAL A 80 -0.85 -12.62 21.42
N ASP A 81 -1.33 -12.59 22.69
CA ASP A 81 -0.86 -13.49 23.75
C ASP A 81 -1.13 -14.98 23.43
N ASN A 82 -2.25 -15.25 22.75
CA ASN A 82 -2.66 -16.61 22.40
C ASN A 82 -2.34 -17.00 20.95
N ASN A 83 -1.64 -16.13 20.20
CA ASN A 83 -1.32 -16.30 18.78
C ASN A 83 -2.56 -16.67 17.95
N VAL A 84 -3.67 -15.97 18.16
CA VAL A 84 -4.93 -16.16 17.46
C VAL A 84 -4.92 -15.36 16.17
N PHE A 85 -5.18 -16.01 15.05
CA PHE A 85 -5.35 -15.41 13.74
C PHE A 85 -6.84 -15.19 13.47
N PRO A 86 -7.39 -13.98 13.68
CA PRO A 86 -8.81 -13.74 13.46
C PRO A 86 -9.15 -13.80 11.98
N ALA A 87 -10.37 -14.25 11.65
CA ALA A 87 -10.86 -14.22 10.28
C ALA A 87 -10.96 -12.77 9.77
N ILE A 88 -10.65 -12.58 8.48
CA ILE A 88 -10.70 -11.30 7.78
C ILE A 88 -11.71 -11.32 6.65
N LYS A 89 -12.25 -10.14 6.30
CA LYS A 89 -13.21 -9.98 5.21
C LYS A 89 -12.50 -9.93 3.86
N GLY A 90 -12.55 -11.03 3.12
CA GLY A 90 -12.07 -11.09 1.74
C GLY A 90 -10.58 -10.85 1.57
N LEU A 91 -10.16 -10.81 0.32
CA LEU A 91 -8.79 -10.60 -0.14
C LEU A 91 -8.83 -9.66 -1.36
N PRO A 92 -7.72 -8.97 -1.69
CA PRO A 92 -7.68 -8.12 -2.87
C PRO A 92 -7.90 -8.96 -4.14
N GLU A 93 -8.79 -8.48 -5.00
CA GLU A 93 -9.00 -9.11 -6.31
C GLU A 93 -7.73 -9.02 -7.15
N ASN A 94 -7.47 -10.08 -7.92
CA ASN A 94 -6.32 -10.11 -8.84
C ASN A 94 -4.98 -9.74 -8.20
N PHE A 95 -4.71 -10.22 -6.97
CA PHE A 95 -3.48 -9.90 -6.22
C PHE A 95 -2.21 -10.12 -7.06
N GLY A 96 -2.22 -11.11 -7.96
CA GLY A 96 -1.10 -11.41 -8.86
C GLY A 96 -0.66 -10.25 -9.77
N GLN A 97 -1.55 -9.26 -10.01
CA GLN A 97 -1.21 -8.11 -10.87
C GLN A 97 -0.28 -7.07 -10.22
N TYR A 98 -0.15 -7.11 -8.88
CA TYR A 98 0.67 -6.15 -8.15
C TYR A 98 2.10 -6.67 -8.01
N GLU A 99 3.07 -5.85 -8.36
CA GLU A 99 4.49 -6.12 -8.18
C GLU A 99 4.99 -5.58 -6.84
N THR A 100 4.47 -4.43 -6.43
CA THR A 100 4.81 -3.78 -5.16
C THR A 100 3.60 -3.77 -4.23
N VAL A 101 3.83 -4.15 -2.97
CA VAL A 101 2.81 -4.11 -1.92
C VAL A 101 3.33 -3.35 -0.71
N ILE A 102 2.77 -2.16 -0.46
CA ILE A 102 2.99 -1.43 0.79
C ILE A 102 2.05 -2.04 1.83
N VAL A 103 2.59 -2.52 2.94
CA VAL A 103 1.79 -3.04 4.07
C VAL A 103 1.79 -1.99 5.18
N ALA A 104 0.67 -1.25 5.31
CA ALA A 104 0.54 -0.10 6.20
C ALA A 104 -0.35 -0.42 7.40
N VAL A 105 0.21 -0.39 8.61
CA VAL A 105 -0.47 -0.87 9.83
C VAL A 105 -0.15 -0.01 11.06
N PRO A 106 -1.00 0.05 12.09
CA PRO A 106 -0.61 0.60 13.38
C PRO A 106 0.27 -0.37 14.15
N VAL A 107 1.05 0.14 15.10
CA VAL A 107 1.73 -0.70 16.11
C VAL A 107 0.73 -1.06 17.21
N TRP A 108 0.45 -2.34 17.38
CA TRP A 108 -0.41 -2.88 18.43
C TRP A 108 0.34 -3.91 19.28
N TRP A 109 0.42 -3.68 20.57
CA TRP A 109 1.12 -4.60 21.50
C TRP A 109 2.54 -4.97 21.01
N TYR A 110 3.28 -3.95 20.54
CA TYR A 110 4.68 -4.04 20.08
C TYR A 110 4.88 -4.84 18.78
N THR A 111 3.82 -5.17 18.05
CA THR A 111 3.82 -6.01 16.83
C THR A 111 2.80 -5.51 15.81
N ALA A 112 2.71 -6.15 14.64
CA ALA A 112 1.64 -5.94 13.69
C ALA A 112 0.32 -6.52 14.23
N PRO A 113 -0.84 -5.86 14.03
CA PRO A 113 -2.15 -6.38 14.45
C PRO A 113 -2.43 -7.78 13.90
N MET A 114 -3.07 -8.64 14.69
CA MET A 114 -3.32 -10.02 14.29
C MET A 114 -4.15 -10.20 13.00
N PRO A 115 -5.14 -9.36 12.65
CA PRO A 115 -5.78 -9.40 11.33
C PRO A 115 -4.81 -9.20 10.17
N VAL A 116 -3.79 -8.35 10.35
CA VAL A 116 -2.73 -8.16 9.36
C VAL A 116 -1.88 -9.42 9.24
N ARG A 117 -1.52 -10.05 10.35
CA ARG A 117 -0.81 -11.32 10.33
C ARG A 117 -1.64 -12.43 9.69
N THR A 118 -2.97 -12.44 9.88
CA THR A 118 -3.86 -13.32 9.12
C THR A 118 -3.73 -13.09 7.62
N PHE A 119 -3.77 -11.83 7.19
CA PHE A 119 -3.60 -11.46 5.78
C PHE A 119 -2.26 -11.90 5.21
N LEU A 120 -1.17 -11.70 5.92
CA LEU A 120 0.18 -12.02 5.45
C LEU A 120 0.47 -13.52 5.47
N GLU A 121 0.07 -14.24 6.54
CA GLU A 121 0.53 -15.60 6.83
C GLU A 121 -0.51 -16.69 6.54
N LYS A 122 -1.81 -16.36 6.52
CA LYS A 122 -2.91 -17.33 6.48
C LYS A 122 -3.85 -17.19 5.29
N SER A 123 -3.71 -16.12 4.51
CA SER A 123 -4.59 -15.85 3.37
C SER A 123 -4.35 -16.74 2.16
N GLY A 124 -3.19 -17.37 2.06
CA GLY A 124 -2.77 -18.12 0.87
C GLY A 124 -2.37 -17.26 -0.32
N LEU A 125 -2.16 -15.94 -0.14
CA LEU A 125 -1.63 -15.08 -1.18
C LEU A 125 -0.19 -15.45 -1.52
N ASP A 126 0.12 -15.43 -2.82
CA ASP A 126 1.49 -15.69 -3.30
C ASP A 126 2.32 -14.40 -3.24
N TRP A 127 3.34 -14.41 -2.41
CA TRP A 127 4.27 -13.29 -2.22
C TRP A 127 5.54 -13.41 -3.08
N SER A 128 5.72 -14.52 -3.80
CA SER A 128 6.90 -14.76 -4.63
C SER A 128 7.00 -13.72 -5.75
N GLY A 129 8.20 -13.16 -5.90
CA GLY A 129 8.49 -12.13 -6.91
C GLY A 129 7.85 -10.77 -6.65
N LYS A 130 7.26 -10.56 -5.47
CA LYS A 130 6.75 -9.25 -5.06
C LYS A 130 7.77 -8.49 -4.24
N THR A 131 7.68 -7.16 -4.31
CA THR A 131 8.39 -6.25 -3.43
C THR A 131 7.45 -5.81 -2.32
N VAL A 132 7.74 -6.15 -1.07
CA VAL A 132 6.97 -5.73 0.10
C VAL A 132 7.67 -4.58 0.80
N ILE A 133 6.91 -3.52 1.09
CA ILE A 133 7.40 -2.33 1.77
C ILE A 133 6.61 -2.14 3.07
N PRO A 134 7.21 -2.39 4.22
CA PRO A 134 6.52 -2.27 5.50
C PRO A 134 6.39 -0.80 5.91
N LEU A 135 5.20 -0.41 6.37
CA LEU A 135 4.92 0.89 6.95
C LEU A 135 4.14 0.74 8.24
N CYS A 136 4.53 1.47 9.27
CA CYS A 136 3.69 1.52 10.46
C CYS A 136 3.46 2.95 10.97
N THR A 137 2.31 3.13 11.59
CA THR A 137 2.01 4.31 12.43
C THR A 137 2.13 3.92 13.90
N ALA A 138 2.81 4.74 14.68
CA ALA A 138 3.07 4.45 16.07
C ALA A 138 3.02 5.70 16.94
N TYR A 139 2.74 5.53 18.23
CA TYR A 139 2.78 6.63 19.20
C TYR A 139 4.20 6.93 19.69
N THR A 140 5.04 5.91 19.83
CA THR A 140 6.41 6.06 20.35
C THR A 140 7.48 5.45 19.47
N ALA A 141 7.30 4.21 19.01
CA ALA A 141 8.27 3.50 18.18
C ALA A 141 7.60 2.38 17.38
N GLU A 142 8.29 1.90 16.32
CA GLU A 142 7.83 0.79 15.48
C GLU A 142 7.93 -0.59 16.15
N TYR A 143 8.73 -0.71 17.20
CA TYR A 143 9.03 -1.96 17.90
C TYR A 143 9.38 -3.12 16.93
N ASN A 144 8.59 -4.21 16.92
CA ASN A 144 8.80 -5.32 16.01
C ASN A 144 7.96 -5.25 14.73
N THR A 145 7.05 -4.28 14.61
CA THR A 145 6.00 -4.25 13.59
C THR A 145 6.54 -4.35 12.16
N LEU A 146 7.56 -3.56 11.80
CA LEU A 146 8.16 -3.61 10.46
C LEU A 146 8.86 -4.96 10.22
N LYS A 147 9.56 -5.48 11.23
CA LYS A 147 10.24 -6.79 11.17
C LYS A 147 9.26 -7.94 11.07
N ASP A 148 8.12 -7.86 11.72
CA ASP A 148 7.08 -8.88 11.68
C ASP A 148 6.46 -8.98 10.29
N ILE A 149 6.25 -7.84 9.60
CA ILE A 149 5.79 -7.82 8.20
C ILE A 149 6.81 -8.52 7.29
N VAL A 150 8.09 -8.17 7.40
CA VAL A 150 9.18 -8.81 6.64
C VAL A 150 9.23 -10.31 6.90
N LYS A 151 9.16 -10.72 8.16
CA LYS A 151 9.19 -12.14 8.56
C LYS A 151 7.98 -12.92 8.07
N ALA A 152 6.82 -12.27 7.96
CA ALA A 152 5.58 -12.89 7.51
C ALA A 152 5.50 -13.08 5.98
N THR A 153 6.41 -12.47 5.22
CA THR A 153 6.47 -12.54 3.76
C THR A 153 7.85 -12.96 3.26
N PRO A 154 8.36 -14.15 3.66
CA PRO A 154 9.76 -14.55 3.43
C PRO A 154 10.10 -14.77 1.95
N ASP A 155 9.10 -15.00 1.10
CA ASP A 155 9.28 -15.24 -0.34
C ASP A 155 9.27 -13.93 -1.16
N ALA A 156 9.08 -12.78 -0.52
CA ALA A 156 9.11 -11.47 -1.15
C ALA A 156 10.48 -10.80 -1.02
N GLU A 157 10.78 -9.87 -1.93
CA GLU A 157 11.83 -8.87 -1.72
C GLU A 157 11.32 -7.78 -0.78
N HIS A 158 12.20 -7.18 0.01
CA HIS A 158 11.82 -6.14 0.97
C HIS A 158 12.64 -4.88 0.75
N LEU A 159 11.95 -3.74 0.68
CA LEU A 159 12.57 -2.43 0.70
C LEU A 159 12.51 -1.82 2.11
N GLU A 160 13.24 -0.71 2.29
CA GLU A 160 13.29 0.00 3.56
C GLU A 160 11.91 0.52 3.95
N GLY A 161 11.44 0.08 5.11
CA GLY A 161 10.15 0.48 5.65
C GLY A 161 10.18 1.87 6.29
N LEU A 162 8.99 2.38 6.63
CA LEU A 162 8.82 3.67 7.29
C LEU A 162 8.00 3.51 8.59
N ALA A 163 8.52 4.10 9.67
CA ALA A 163 7.74 4.33 10.89
C ALA A 163 7.29 5.80 10.97
N VAL A 164 6.00 6.02 10.95
CA VAL A 164 5.39 7.34 11.12
C VAL A 164 4.97 7.51 12.57
N ILE A 165 5.75 8.28 13.32
CA ILE A 165 5.46 8.54 14.73
C ILE A 165 4.48 9.71 14.85
N THR A 166 3.32 9.46 15.48
CA THR A 166 2.27 10.44 15.73
C THR A 166 2.00 10.57 17.21
N THR A 167 1.74 11.77 17.68
CA THR A 167 1.42 12.05 19.09
C THR A 167 -0.07 12.21 19.33
N LYS A 168 -0.88 12.08 18.28
CA LYS A 168 -2.32 12.24 18.30
C LYS A 168 -3.02 11.00 17.79
N MET A 169 -4.23 10.80 18.25
CA MET A 169 -5.15 9.80 17.67
C MET A 169 -6.00 10.47 16.59
N ASN A 170 -6.72 9.65 15.82
CA ASN A 170 -7.68 10.10 14.80
C ASN A 170 -7.09 10.96 13.66
N GLY A 171 -5.79 10.84 13.41
CA GLY A 171 -5.12 11.53 12.31
C GLY A 171 -4.88 13.03 12.50
N GLU A 172 -5.12 13.59 13.69
CA GLU A 172 -5.10 15.04 13.93
C GLU A 172 -3.77 15.75 13.61
N ASP A 173 -2.65 15.04 13.59
CA ASP A 173 -1.33 15.61 13.27
C ASP A 173 -0.58 14.87 12.16
N ILE A 174 -1.27 13.99 11.46
CA ILE A 174 -0.67 13.17 10.39
C ILE A 174 -0.19 14.02 9.21
N ASP A 175 -0.90 15.09 8.86
CA ASP A 175 -0.53 16.02 7.81
C ASP A 175 0.88 16.59 7.98
N LYS A 176 1.31 16.80 9.22
CA LYS A 176 2.68 17.25 9.55
C LYS A 176 3.75 16.19 9.22
N LYS A 177 3.35 14.94 8.96
CA LYS A 177 4.24 13.82 8.61
C LYS A 177 4.33 13.62 7.09
N PHE A 178 3.46 14.24 6.29
CA PHE A 178 3.47 14.09 4.83
C PHE A 178 4.83 14.42 4.19
N PRO A 179 5.57 15.46 4.58
CA PRO A 179 6.91 15.68 4.01
C PRO A 179 7.90 14.55 4.26
N GLN A 180 7.81 13.84 5.40
CA GLN A 180 8.62 12.66 5.68
C GLN A 180 8.21 11.50 4.79
N ILE A 181 6.91 11.31 4.57
CA ILE A 181 6.35 10.26 3.72
C ILE A 181 6.77 10.51 2.27
N ASP A 182 6.63 11.74 1.76
CA ASP A 182 7.01 12.11 0.40
C ASP A 182 8.51 11.89 0.14
N ALA A 183 9.36 12.26 1.11
CA ALA A 183 10.79 12.01 1.02
C ALA A 183 11.13 10.51 0.97
N TRP A 184 10.40 9.68 1.72
CA TRP A 184 10.54 8.24 1.71
C TRP A 184 10.05 7.61 0.39
N LEU A 185 8.89 8.01 -0.12
CA LEU A 185 8.38 7.57 -1.43
C LEU A 185 9.37 7.90 -2.55
N LYS A 186 9.88 9.12 -2.57
CA LYS A 186 10.89 9.56 -3.55
C LYS A 186 12.17 8.71 -3.47
N LYS A 187 12.63 8.32 -2.27
CA LYS A 187 13.80 7.45 -2.08
C LYS A 187 13.56 6.06 -2.68
N LEU A 188 12.31 5.58 -2.66
CA LEU A 188 11.89 4.30 -3.20
C LEU A 188 11.56 4.34 -4.70
N ASN A 189 11.57 5.51 -5.34
CA ASN A 189 11.13 5.77 -6.71
C ASN A 189 9.64 5.44 -6.95
N LEU A 190 8.80 5.71 -5.98
CA LEU A 190 7.35 5.58 -6.01
C LEU A 190 6.65 6.92 -6.22
#